data_943624e8ef5b4f338546b2552e0f59eb
#
_entry.id   943624e8ef5b4f338546b2552e0f59eb
#
_cell.length_a   1.000
_cell.length_b   1.000
_cell.length_c   1.000
_cell.angle_alpha   90.00
_cell.angle_beta   90.00
_cell.angle_gamma   90.00
#
_symmetry.space_group_name_H-M   'P 1'
#
loop_
_entity.id
_entity.type
_entity.pdbx_description
1 polymer ?
#
loop_
_entity_poly.entity_id
_entity_poly.type
_entity_poly.pdbx_seq_one_letter_code
_entity_poly.pdbx_strand_id
1 'polypeptide(L)'
;MKSKRMGALLAVYCLSFMTLAGCSAENSRNYKQAAQDLKNGNYEIALEEYETSVAAGVKLAQSYRGAGVAQMKLGNYEDAITNFNNALACDKVGRKLKKDILSYRAAAYLKIKAYNEAMTDCQTLAESYDMDADLYFLTGEVALAMDSYEEAGSNFEQAYGEDATYDRAIQIYGAYLEKDMEADGTRYLEAALSKTAKNAQDHYDRGRVYYYMEDYDNAADELKKAIDSDNTEALALLGMVYMDQEDSENARTMFQKYVSQADNGAKGFNGLALCDMEAGDYDSALSNITSGIQTADGEEMQSLLFNEIVVYEKKLDFQTALQKAQEYLELYPEDKTVKKELAFLKTRVNVTDTQD
;
A
#
# COMPACT_ATOMS: atom_id res chain seq x y z
N MET A 1 59.02 37.28 12.09
CA MET A 1 57.77 37.37 11.30
C MET A 1 57.35 36.09 10.56
N LYS A 2 58.00 34.93 10.78
CA LYS A 2 57.65 33.65 10.08
C LYS A 2 56.76 32.68 10.88
N SER A 3 56.57 32.92 12.20
CA SER A 3 55.81 32.00 13.08
C SER A 3 54.30 32.27 13.11
N LYS A 4 53.83 33.49 12.80
CA LYS A 4 52.40 33.82 12.79
C LYS A 4 51.61 33.40 11.53
N ARG A 5 52.33 33.16 10.40
CA ARG A 5 51.66 32.72 9.15
C ARG A 5 51.43 31.19 9.10
N MET A 6 52.15 30.41 9.87
CA MET A 6 51.99 28.94 9.91
C MET A 6 50.82 28.51 10.79
N GLY A 7 50.51 29.31 11.85
CA GLY A 7 49.32 29.05 12.69
C GLY A 7 47.99 29.34 12.03
N ALA A 8 47.93 30.32 11.12
CA ALA A 8 46.72 30.65 10.42
C ALA A 8 46.35 29.64 9.32
N LEU A 9 47.37 29.02 8.69
CA LEU A 9 47.12 27.95 7.67
C LEU A 9 46.66 26.64 8.30
N LEU A 10 47.16 26.29 9.51
CA LEU A 10 46.68 25.10 10.24
C LEU A 10 45.26 25.28 10.77
N ALA A 11 44.88 26.48 11.20
CA ALA A 11 43.53 26.79 11.68
C ALA A 11 42.49 26.72 10.54
N VAL A 12 42.84 27.17 9.33
CA VAL A 12 41.97 27.07 8.15
C VAL A 12 41.82 25.65 7.69
N TYR A 13 42.87 24.81 7.77
CA TYR A 13 42.80 23.37 7.41
C TYR A 13 42.00 22.56 8.43
N CYS A 14 42.08 22.89 9.73
CA CYS A 14 41.26 22.23 10.76
C CYS A 14 39.76 22.64 10.67
N LEU A 15 39.46 23.90 10.33
CA LEU A 15 38.06 24.33 10.12
C LEU A 15 37.43 23.69 8.88
N SER A 16 38.16 23.52 7.77
CA SER A 16 37.67 22.86 6.58
C SER A 16 37.46 21.34 6.79
N PHE A 17 38.26 20.70 7.64
CA PHE A 17 38.09 19.30 8.00
C PHE A 17 36.92 19.08 8.98
N MET A 18 36.68 20.02 9.90
CA MET A 18 35.53 19.94 10.83
C MET A 18 34.18 20.13 10.08
N THR A 19 34.12 21.03 9.10
CA THR A 19 32.91 21.21 8.28
C THR A 19 32.62 20.01 7.40
N LEU A 20 33.62 19.38 6.80
CA LEU A 20 33.46 18.16 5.99
C LEU A 20 33.09 16.94 6.86
N ALA A 21 33.64 16.82 8.05
CA ALA A 21 33.28 15.74 8.97
C ALA A 21 31.86 15.92 9.56
N GLY A 22 31.45 17.15 9.83
CA GLY A 22 30.10 17.49 10.28
C GLY A 22 29.05 17.17 9.23
N CYS A 23 29.27 17.61 7.98
CA CYS A 23 28.38 17.31 6.85
C CYS A 23 28.27 15.81 6.56
N SER A 24 29.37 15.05 6.65
CA SER A 24 29.31 13.60 6.38
C SER A 24 28.56 12.81 7.47
N ALA A 25 28.64 13.25 8.71
CA ALA A 25 27.90 12.63 9.82
C ALA A 25 26.39 12.96 9.75
N GLU A 26 26.06 14.19 9.41
CA GLU A 26 24.69 14.65 9.20
C GLU A 26 24.03 13.95 8.00
N ASN A 27 24.70 13.89 6.88
CA ASN A 27 24.21 13.21 5.67
C ASN A 27 24.03 11.68 5.89
N SER A 28 24.91 11.04 6.68
CA SER A 28 24.74 9.63 7.08
C SER A 28 23.58 9.44 8.06
N ARG A 29 23.24 10.45 8.84
CA ARG A 29 22.07 10.48 9.72
C ARG A 29 20.79 10.57 8.90
N ASN A 30 20.73 11.45 7.89
CA ASN A 30 19.59 11.61 7.00
C ASN A 30 19.26 10.29 6.27
N TYR A 31 20.26 9.58 5.73
CA TYR A 31 20.02 8.26 5.12
C TYR A 31 19.39 7.24 6.08
N LYS A 32 19.81 7.23 7.36
CA LYS A 32 19.24 6.31 8.35
C LYS A 32 17.82 6.72 8.74
N GLN A 33 17.59 8.02 8.84
CA GLN A 33 16.26 8.56 9.14
C GLN A 33 15.31 8.25 8.00
N ALA A 34 15.69 8.52 6.74
CA ALA A 34 14.93 8.16 5.55
C ALA A 34 14.48 6.68 5.55
N ALA A 35 15.39 5.78 5.93
CA ALA A 35 15.05 4.35 6.01
C ALA A 35 14.04 4.04 7.12
N GLN A 36 14.08 4.79 8.22
CA GLN A 36 13.10 4.66 9.31
C GLN A 36 11.75 5.27 8.90
N ASP A 37 11.75 6.44 8.26
CA ASP A 37 10.52 7.10 7.81
C ASP A 37 9.84 6.29 6.71
N LEU A 38 10.60 5.72 5.77
CA LEU A 38 10.07 4.78 4.78
C LEU A 38 9.37 3.57 5.46
N LYS A 39 9.98 3.04 6.52
CA LYS A 39 9.40 1.92 7.28
C LYS A 39 8.14 2.32 8.05
N ASN A 40 8.08 3.56 8.51
CA ASN A 40 6.96 4.11 9.28
C ASN A 40 5.80 4.59 8.39
N GLY A 41 5.94 4.54 7.05
CA GLY A 41 4.93 5.02 6.11
C GLY A 41 5.01 6.53 5.81
N ASN A 42 6.00 7.25 6.33
CA ASN A 42 6.21 8.68 6.09
C ASN A 42 6.94 8.88 4.73
N TYR A 43 6.28 8.55 3.64
CA TYR A 43 6.92 8.38 2.33
C TYR A 43 7.47 9.68 1.73
N GLU A 44 6.77 10.82 1.89
CA GLU A 44 7.23 12.13 1.43
C GLU A 44 8.49 12.57 2.18
N ILE A 45 8.51 12.42 3.50
CA ILE A 45 9.67 12.75 4.35
C ILE A 45 10.85 11.84 3.99
N ALA A 46 10.60 10.54 3.85
CA ALA A 46 11.62 9.57 3.45
C ALA A 46 12.22 9.92 2.08
N LEU A 47 11.38 10.34 1.12
CA LEU A 47 11.82 10.76 -0.21
C LEU A 47 12.74 11.96 -0.13
N GLU A 48 12.35 13.04 0.54
CA GLU A 48 13.18 14.26 0.71
C GLU A 48 14.54 13.95 1.34
N GLU A 49 14.57 13.11 2.37
CA GLU A 49 15.80 12.69 3.05
C GLU A 49 16.68 11.81 2.18
N TYR A 50 16.10 10.92 1.36
CA TYR A 50 16.87 10.14 0.38
C TYR A 50 17.44 11.02 -0.73
N GLU A 51 16.69 12.00 -1.26
CA GLU A 51 17.17 12.97 -2.24
C GLU A 51 18.32 13.82 -1.68
N THR A 52 18.20 14.26 -0.43
CA THR A 52 19.30 14.92 0.30
C THR A 52 20.54 14.01 0.38
N SER A 53 20.35 12.73 0.66
CA SER A 53 21.43 11.74 0.71
C SER A 53 22.07 11.52 -0.67
N VAL A 54 21.27 11.51 -1.74
CA VAL A 54 21.74 11.45 -3.14
C VAL A 54 22.58 12.69 -3.48
N ALA A 55 22.07 13.88 -3.19
CA ALA A 55 22.80 15.14 -3.44
C ALA A 55 24.13 15.20 -2.71
N ALA A 56 24.22 14.60 -1.51
CA ALA A 56 25.43 14.50 -0.71
C ALA A 56 26.36 13.33 -1.10
N GLY A 57 25.98 12.50 -2.07
CA GLY A 57 26.76 11.34 -2.50
C GLY A 57 26.83 10.18 -1.48
N VAL A 58 25.90 10.14 -0.52
CA VAL A 58 25.88 9.13 0.55
C VAL A 58 25.19 7.87 0.05
N LYS A 59 25.92 6.74 0.02
CA LYS A 59 25.38 5.43 -0.36
C LYS A 59 24.48 5.51 -1.61
N LEU A 60 24.97 6.13 -2.68
CA LEU A 60 24.20 6.52 -3.85
C LEU A 60 23.20 5.46 -4.35
N ALA A 61 23.65 4.23 -4.59
CA ALA A 61 22.77 3.17 -5.06
C ALA A 61 21.64 2.85 -4.09
N GLN A 62 21.93 2.82 -2.77
CA GLN A 62 20.94 2.56 -1.74
C GLN A 62 19.98 3.76 -1.56
N SER A 63 20.50 4.99 -1.68
CA SER A 63 19.67 6.21 -1.57
C SER A 63 18.73 6.33 -2.76
N TYR A 64 19.21 6.13 -3.99
CA TYR A 64 18.34 6.04 -5.17
C TYR A 64 17.31 4.91 -5.05
N ARG A 65 17.72 3.73 -4.58
CA ARG A 65 16.77 2.63 -4.34
C ARG A 65 15.71 3.02 -3.31
N GLY A 66 16.09 3.67 -2.21
CA GLY A 66 15.17 4.14 -1.18
C GLY A 66 14.19 5.18 -1.70
N ALA A 67 14.69 6.18 -2.45
CA ALA A 67 13.85 7.18 -3.11
C ALA A 67 12.88 6.52 -4.11
N GLY A 68 13.34 5.55 -4.91
CA GLY A 68 12.49 4.79 -5.82
C GLY A 68 11.36 4.05 -5.09
N VAL A 69 11.64 3.42 -3.94
CA VAL A 69 10.60 2.75 -3.15
C VAL A 69 9.64 3.77 -2.54
N ALA A 70 10.10 4.91 -2.03
CA ALA A 70 9.23 5.98 -1.55
C ALA A 70 8.31 6.49 -2.68
N GLN A 71 8.86 6.74 -3.87
CA GLN A 71 8.06 7.12 -5.04
C GLN A 71 7.02 6.06 -5.43
N MET A 72 7.36 4.75 -5.38
CA MET A 72 6.37 3.69 -5.60
C MET A 72 5.21 3.74 -4.60
N LYS A 73 5.53 3.99 -3.33
CA LYS A 73 4.52 4.09 -2.26
C LYS A 73 3.63 5.33 -2.41
N LEU A 74 4.15 6.38 -3.05
CA LEU A 74 3.40 7.59 -3.41
C LEU A 74 2.65 7.45 -4.75
N GLY A 75 2.76 6.32 -5.45
CA GLY A 75 2.13 6.09 -6.75
C GLY A 75 2.88 6.70 -7.95
N ASN A 76 4.04 7.31 -7.73
CA ASN A 76 4.85 7.97 -8.75
C ASN A 76 5.79 6.98 -9.45
N TYR A 77 5.23 6.05 -10.22
CA TYR A 77 5.96 4.89 -10.74
C TYR A 77 7.04 5.26 -11.78
N GLU A 78 6.84 6.28 -12.62
CA GLU A 78 7.83 6.75 -13.58
C GLU A 78 9.07 7.32 -12.88
N ASP A 79 8.89 8.10 -11.81
CA ASP A 79 9.98 8.63 -11.00
C ASP A 79 10.68 7.52 -10.21
N ALA A 80 9.93 6.53 -9.73
CA ALA A 80 10.49 5.34 -9.12
C ALA A 80 11.42 4.59 -10.08
N ILE A 81 10.98 4.34 -11.32
CA ILE A 81 11.79 3.71 -12.38
C ILE A 81 13.06 4.52 -12.65
N THR A 82 12.94 5.85 -12.71
CA THR A 82 14.10 6.74 -12.91
C THR A 82 15.10 6.56 -11.76
N ASN A 83 14.64 6.54 -10.53
CA ASN A 83 15.49 6.31 -9.37
C ASN A 83 16.14 4.91 -9.40
N PHE A 84 15.40 3.86 -9.77
CA PHE A 84 15.96 2.50 -9.90
C PHE A 84 17.00 2.42 -11.02
N ASN A 85 16.79 3.09 -12.14
CA ASN A 85 17.78 3.20 -13.23
C ASN A 85 19.07 3.86 -12.74
N ASN A 86 18.97 4.97 -12.00
CA ASN A 86 20.10 5.68 -11.40
C ASN A 86 20.82 4.79 -10.38
N ALA A 87 20.08 4.03 -9.57
CA ALA A 87 20.66 3.08 -8.63
C ALA A 87 21.48 1.99 -9.34
N LEU A 88 20.94 1.43 -10.44
CA LEU A 88 21.64 0.40 -11.23
C LEU A 88 22.85 0.95 -12.00
N ALA A 89 22.86 2.23 -12.35
CA ALA A 89 23.95 2.91 -13.01
C ALA A 89 25.13 3.27 -12.07
N CYS A 90 24.93 3.17 -10.75
CA CYS A 90 26.00 3.42 -9.79
C CYS A 90 27.12 2.38 -9.87
N ASP A 91 28.36 2.83 -9.60
CA ASP A 91 29.50 1.92 -9.50
C ASP A 91 29.32 0.90 -8.34
N LYS A 92 29.68 -0.36 -8.61
CA LYS A 92 29.78 -1.43 -7.59
C LYS A 92 28.48 -1.73 -6.83
N VAL A 93 27.34 -1.77 -7.52
CA VAL A 93 26.08 -2.26 -6.93
C VAL A 93 26.25 -3.74 -6.55
N GLY A 94 26.12 -4.04 -5.26
CA GLY A 94 26.24 -5.41 -4.76
C GLY A 94 25.10 -6.31 -5.25
N ARG A 95 25.40 -7.62 -5.42
CA ARG A 95 24.46 -8.61 -5.99
C ARG A 95 23.06 -8.57 -5.34
N LYS A 96 23.00 -8.53 -4.00
CA LYS A 96 21.72 -8.49 -3.26
C LYS A 96 20.95 -7.22 -3.55
N LEU A 97 21.62 -6.06 -3.55
CA LEU A 97 20.95 -4.78 -3.83
C LEU A 97 20.48 -4.73 -5.28
N LYS A 98 21.24 -5.29 -6.23
CA LYS A 98 20.84 -5.35 -7.63
C LYS A 98 19.60 -6.22 -7.84
N LYS A 99 19.51 -7.41 -7.17
CA LYS A 99 18.29 -8.24 -7.15
C LYS A 99 17.09 -7.42 -6.70
N ASP A 100 17.21 -6.78 -5.56
CA ASP A 100 16.16 -5.99 -4.93
C ASP A 100 15.69 -4.81 -5.82
N ILE A 101 16.63 -4.06 -6.42
CA ILE A 101 16.31 -2.95 -7.34
C ILE A 101 15.57 -3.45 -8.58
N LEU A 102 16.02 -4.56 -9.19
CA LEU A 102 15.37 -5.13 -10.38
C LEU A 102 13.94 -5.59 -10.06
N SER A 103 13.72 -6.21 -8.88
CA SER A 103 12.39 -6.65 -8.45
C SER A 103 11.43 -5.45 -8.30
N TYR A 104 11.86 -4.38 -7.63
CA TYR A 104 11.04 -3.16 -7.51
C TYR A 104 10.81 -2.48 -8.86
N ARG A 105 11.82 -2.47 -9.75
CA ARG A 105 11.68 -1.84 -11.07
C ARG A 105 10.71 -2.62 -11.95
N ALA A 106 10.75 -3.96 -11.92
CA ALA A 106 9.79 -4.81 -12.61
C ALA A 106 8.36 -4.55 -12.11
N ALA A 107 8.17 -4.46 -10.80
CA ALA A 107 6.87 -4.11 -10.22
C ALA A 107 6.40 -2.70 -10.63
N ALA A 108 7.30 -1.72 -10.67
CA ALA A 108 6.97 -0.37 -11.14
C ALA A 108 6.60 -0.34 -12.63
N TYR A 109 7.34 -1.07 -13.48
CA TYR A 109 7.00 -1.24 -14.89
C TYR A 109 5.63 -1.90 -15.09
N LEU A 110 5.29 -2.91 -14.27
CA LEU A 110 3.97 -3.53 -14.29
C LEU A 110 2.85 -2.51 -14.03
N LYS A 111 3.04 -1.63 -13.03
CA LYS A 111 2.04 -0.59 -12.67
C LYS A 111 1.81 0.44 -13.78
N ILE A 112 2.84 0.81 -14.54
CA ILE A 112 2.70 1.70 -15.70
C ILE A 112 2.38 0.96 -17.00
N LYS A 113 2.12 -0.35 -16.94
CA LYS A 113 1.80 -1.24 -18.08
C LYS A 113 2.95 -1.37 -19.11
N ALA A 114 4.18 -1.12 -18.71
CA ALA A 114 5.38 -1.38 -19.51
C ALA A 114 5.78 -2.86 -19.34
N TYR A 115 4.93 -3.75 -19.84
CA TYR A 115 5.01 -5.19 -19.54
C TYR A 115 6.27 -5.85 -20.12
N ASN A 116 6.76 -5.41 -21.30
CA ASN A 116 7.98 -5.95 -21.90
C ASN A 116 9.22 -5.64 -21.06
N GLU A 117 9.30 -4.42 -20.51
CA GLU A 117 10.37 -3.98 -19.63
C GLU A 117 10.29 -4.73 -18.28
N ALA A 118 9.09 -4.91 -17.74
CA ALA A 118 8.87 -5.71 -16.54
C ALA A 118 9.33 -7.16 -16.75
N MET A 119 8.94 -7.80 -17.85
CA MET A 119 9.33 -9.16 -18.18
C MET A 119 10.86 -9.27 -18.40
N THR A 120 11.49 -8.26 -19.00
CA THR A 120 12.97 -8.23 -19.17
C THR A 120 13.68 -8.26 -17.82
N ASP A 121 13.20 -7.52 -16.83
CA ASP A 121 13.74 -7.54 -15.48
C ASP A 121 13.48 -8.90 -14.79
N CYS A 122 12.29 -9.48 -14.94
CA CYS A 122 11.97 -10.80 -14.42
C CYS A 122 12.88 -11.89 -15.02
N GLN A 123 13.13 -11.87 -16.33
CA GLN A 123 14.06 -12.79 -16.98
C GLN A 123 15.49 -12.62 -16.47
N THR A 124 15.95 -11.37 -16.32
CA THR A 124 17.27 -11.08 -15.73
C THR A 124 17.40 -11.62 -14.32
N LEU A 125 16.31 -11.52 -13.53
CA LEU A 125 16.25 -12.07 -12.17
C LEU A 125 16.32 -13.60 -12.20
N ALA A 126 15.53 -14.26 -13.05
CA ALA A 126 15.52 -15.71 -13.17
C ALA A 126 16.87 -16.30 -13.65
N GLU A 127 17.57 -15.62 -14.57
CA GLU A 127 18.85 -16.05 -15.08
C GLU A 127 20.03 -15.85 -14.08
N SER A 128 19.94 -14.81 -13.26
CA SER A 128 21.07 -14.36 -12.44
C SER A 128 20.96 -14.69 -10.96
N TYR A 129 19.75 -15.02 -10.47
CA TYR A 129 19.48 -15.20 -9.04
C TYR A 129 18.61 -16.43 -8.78
N ASP A 130 18.66 -16.90 -7.54
CA ASP A 130 17.67 -17.90 -7.09
C ASP A 130 16.31 -17.24 -6.99
N MET A 131 15.33 -17.86 -7.63
CA MET A 131 13.92 -17.44 -7.55
C MET A 131 13.36 -17.81 -6.17
N ASP A 132 12.56 -16.92 -5.64
CA ASP A 132 11.78 -17.12 -4.41
C ASP A 132 10.29 -16.89 -4.69
N ALA A 133 9.44 -17.15 -3.71
CA ALA A 133 8.00 -17.04 -3.86
C ALA A 133 7.55 -15.67 -4.41
N ASP A 134 8.19 -14.57 -3.95
CA ASP A 134 7.84 -13.21 -4.38
C ASP A 134 8.24 -12.96 -5.83
N LEU A 135 9.39 -13.46 -6.28
CA LEU A 135 9.82 -13.33 -7.67
C LEU A 135 9.00 -14.20 -8.62
N TYR A 136 8.62 -15.40 -8.22
CA TYR A 136 7.68 -16.22 -8.97
C TYR A 136 6.32 -15.52 -9.07
N PHE A 137 5.81 -14.96 -7.96
CA PHE A 137 4.55 -14.24 -7.97
C PHE A 137 4.60 -13.03 -8.91
N LEU A 138 5.60 -12.17 -8.79
CA LEU A 138 5.79 -11.01 -9.67
C LEU A 138 5.88 -11.41 -11.15
N THR A 139 6.63 -12.48 -11.46
CA THR A 139 6.76 -12.98 -12.84
C THR A 139 5.41 -13.48 -13.34
N GLY A 140 4.63 -14.15 -12.48
CA GLY A 140 3.27 -14.57 -12.77
C GLY A 140 2.33 -13.41 -13.08
N GLU A 141 2.38 -12.33 -12.27
CA GLU A 141 1.59 -11.11 -12.52
C GLU A 141 1.95 -10.46 -13.87
N VAL A 142 3.25 -10.35 -14.18
CA VAL A 142 3.71 -9.79 -15.46
C VAL A 142 3.27 -10.66 -16.63
N ALA A 143 3.42 -11.99 -16.55
CA ALA A 143 2.98 -12.93 -17.57
C ALA A 143 1.46 -12.86 -17.78
N LEU A 144 0.69 -12.78 -16.69
CA LEU A 144 -0.77 -12.63 -16.72
C LEU A 144 -1.19 -11.30 -17.38
N ALA A 145 -0.46 -10.20 -17.08
CA ALA A 145 -0.71 -8.91 -17.70
C ALA A 145 -0.42 -8.91 -19.22
N MET A 146 0.49 -9.79 -19.69
CA MET A 146 0.83 -10.01 -21.09
C MET A 146 -0.05 -11.06 -21.75
N ASP A 147 -1.11 -11.55 -21.09
CA ASP A 147 -2.00 -12.62 -21.52
C ASP A 147 -1.28 -13.97 -21.80
N SER A 148 -0.11 -14.17 -21.18
CA SER A 148 0.68 -15.41 -21.22
C SER A 148 0.21 -16.37 -20.12
N TYR A 149 -1.01 -16.87 -20.24
CA TYR A 149 -1.74 -17.58 -19.16
C TYR A 149 -1.03 -18.85 -18.66
N GLU A 150 -0.39 -19.63 -19.55
CA GLU A 150 0.34 -20.85 -19.19
C GLU A 150 1.57 -20.49 -18.34
N GLU A 151 2.34 -19.47 -18.73
CA GLU A 151 3.50 -18.99 -17.99
C GLU A 151 3.10 -18.39 -16.64
N ALA A 152 2.00 -17.61 -16.61
CA ALA A 152 1.45 -17.06 -15.38
C ALA A 152 1.07 -18.18 -14.41
N GLY A 153 0.32 -19.17 -14.85
CA GLY A 153 -0.10 -20.33 -14.05
C GLY A 153 1.10 -21.11 -13.48
N SER A 154 2.11 -21.37 -14.31
CA SER A 154 3.33 -22.05 -13.87
C SER A 154 4.06 -21.27 -12.79
N ASN A 155 4.21 -19.95 -12.93
CA ASN A 155 4.86 -19.11 -11.96
C ASN A 155 4.05 -19.01 -10.65
N PHE A 156 2.73 -18.87 -10.72
CA PHE A 156 1.89 -18.88 -9.52
C PHE A 156 1.92 -20.23 -8.77
N GLU A 157 2.00 -21.35 -9.50
CA GLU A 157 2.20 -22.67 -8.86
C GLU A 157 3.52 -22.75 -8.10
N GLN A 158 4.62 -22.22 -8.68
CA GLN A 158 5.91 -22.15 -7.98
C GLN A 158 5.83 -21.20 -6.78
N ALA A 159 5.22 -20.02 -6.93
CA ALA A 159 5.06 -19.06 -5.85
C ALA A 159 4.31 -19.67 -4.67
N TYR A 160 3.21 -20.36 -4.93
CA TYR A 160 2.43 -21.03 -3.88
C TYR A 160 3.14 -22.28 -3.34
N GLY A 161 3.90 -22.97 -4.16
CA GLY A 161 4.70 -24.13 -3.74
C GLY A 161 5.81 -23.75 -2.75
N GLU A 162 6.47 -22.62 -2.96
CA GLU A 162 7.52 -22.08 -2.07
C GLU A 162 6.94 -21.43 -0.80
N ASP A 163 5.81 -20.75 -0.92
CA ASP A 163 5.12 -20.06 0.16
C ASP A 163 3.62 -20.32 0.15
N ALA A 164 3.23 -21.48 0.64
CA ALA A 164 1.84 -21.92 0.69
C ALA A 164 1.06 -21.25 1.84
N THR A 165 1.11 -19.93 1.99
CA THR A 165 0.34 -19.16 2.99
C THR A 165 -1.06 -18.81 2.51
N TYR A 166 -1.94 -18.43 3.44
CA TYR A 166 -3.26 -17.87 3.10
C TYR A 166 -3.10 -16.56 2.33
N ASP A 167 -2.15 -15.72 2.72
CA ASP A 167 -1.87 -14.44 2.03
C ASP A 167 -1.44 -14.66 0.58
N ARG A 168 -0.56 -15.64 0.32
CA ARG A 168 -0.14 -15.98 -1.05
C ARG A 168 -1.32 -16.46 -1.90
N ALA A 169 -2.18 -17.29 -1.33
CA ALA A 169 -3.38 -17.76 -2.02
C ALA A 169 -4.31 -16.60 -2.41
N ILE A 170 -4.54 -15.67 -1.47
CA ILE A 170 -5.38 -14.48 -1.69
C ILE A 170 -4.74 -13.55 -2.75
N GLN A 171 -3.40 -13.34 -2.69
CA GLN A 171 -2.70 -12.55 -3.70
C GLN A 171 -2.84 -13.13 -5.10
N ILE A 172 -2.66 -14.44 -5.25
CA ILE A 172 -2.81 -15.12 -6.54
C ILE A 172 -4.26 -15.05 -7.04
N TYR A 173 -5.22 -15.27 -6.16
CA TYR A 173 -6.65 -15.11 -6.48
C TYR A 173 -6.94 -13.70 -6.97
N GLY A 174 -6.47 -12.67 -6.26
CA GLY A 174 -6.64 -11.27 -6.64
C GLY A 174 -6.05 -10.94 -8.02
N ALA A 175 -4.86 -11.48 -8.34
CA ALA A 175 -4.24 -11.30 -9.64
C ALA A 175 -5.11 -11.88 -10.79
N TYR A 176 -5.69 -13.07 -10.59
CA TYR A 176 -6.61 -13.66 -11.56
C TYR A 176 -7.95 -12.92 -11.64
N LEU A 177 -8.46 -12.45 -10.50
CA LEU A 177 -9.72 -11.69 -10.44
C LEU A 177 -9.62 -10.38 -11.24
N GLU A 178 -8.49 -9.68 -11.22
CA GLU A 178 -8.25 -8.48 -12.05
C GLU A 178 -8.33 -8.74 -13.57
N LYS A 179 -8.29 -10.00 -13.97
CA LYS A 179 -8.41 -10.49 -15.37
C LYS A 179 -9.72 -11.20 -15.65
N ASP A 180 -10.70 -11.13 -14.76
CA ASP A 180 -11.97 -11.88 -14.86
C ASP A 180 -11.77 -13.42 -14.97
N MET A 181 -10.68 -13.93 -14.38
CA MET A 181 -10.29 -15.36 -14.39
C MET A 181 -10.45 -15.99 -13.00
N GLU A 182 -11.55 -15.73 -12.34
CA GLU A 182 -11.81 -16.14 -10.97
C GLU A 182 -11.60 -17.63 -10.71
N ALA A 183 -12.06 -18.49 -11.62
CA ALA A 183 -11.95 -19.96 -11.49
C ALA A 183 -10.48 -20.43 -11.38
N ASP A 184 -9.56 -19.79 -12.08
CA ASP A 184 -8.13 -20.14 -12.02
C ASP A 184 -7.49 -19.73 -10.68
N GLY A 185 -7.99 -18.66 -10.07
CA GLY A 185 -7.56 -18.19 -8.76
C GLY A 185 -8.14 -19.00 -7.61
N THR A 186 -9.41 -19.40 -7.69
CA THR A 186 -10.17 -20.10 -6.63
C THR A 186 -9.47 -21.37 -6.16
N ARG A 187 -8.81 -22.13 -7.05
CA ARG A 187 -8.05 -23.33 -6.68
C ARG A 187 -6.98 -23.10 -5.61
N TYR A 188 -6.40 -21.90 -5.54
CA TYR A 188 -5.39 -21.55 -4.50
C TYR A 188 -6.05 -21.26 -3.16
N LEU A 189 -7.23 -20.65 -3.17
CA LEU A 189 -8.04 -20.44 -1.96
C LEU A 189 -8.48 -21.79 -1.38
N GLU A 190 -8.97 -22.71 -2.22
CA GLU A 190 -9.34 -24.08 -1.82
C GLU A 190 -8.12 -24.84 -1.26
N ALA A 191 -6.96 -24.74 -1.92
CA ALA A 191 -5.72 -25.35 -1.44
C ALA A 191 -5.30 -24.81 -0.07
N ALA A 192 -5.44 -23.51 0.18
CA ALA A 192 -5.17 -22.89 1.48
C ALA A 192 -6.14 -23.40 2.55
N LEU A 193 -7.42 -23.55 2.24
CA LEU A 193 -8.45 -24.08 3.15
C LEU A 193 -8.26 -25.56 3.49
N SER A 194 -7.51 -26.33 2.70
CA SER A 194 -7.20 -27.73 3.01
C SER A 194 -6.37 -27.89 4.29
N LYS A 195 -5.72 -26.82 4.76
CA LYS A 195 -4.95 -26.81 6.01
C LYS A 195 -5.86 -26.72 7.22
N THR A 196 -5.52 -27.45 8.26
CA THR A 196 -6.22 -27.37 9.54
C THR A 196 -5.79 -26.13 10.31
N ALA A 197 -6.74 -25.30 10.73
CA ALA A 197 -6.49 -24.18 11.62
C ALA A 197 -5.97 -24.68 13.00
N LYS A 198 -4.97 -23.97 13.55
CA LYS A 198 -4.29 -24.34 14.80
C LYS A 198 -4.38 -23.25 15.88
N ASN A 199 -4.66 -22.04 15.49
CA ASN A 199 -4.65 -20.86 16.36
C ASN A 199 -5.62 -19.79 15.85
N ALA A 200 -5.78 -18.71 16.61
CA ALA A 200 -6.65 -17.58 16.27
C ALA A 200 -6.34 -16.96 14.89
N GLN A 201 -5.04 -16.83 14.56
CA GLN A 201 -4.62 -16.27 13.27
C GLN A 201 -5.03 -17.18 12.11
N ASP A 202 -4.85 -18.48 12.22
CA ASP A 202 -5.29 -19.43 11.18
C ASP A 202 -6.81 -19.35 10.96
N HIS A 203 -7.61 -19.20 12.02
CA HIS A 203 -9.06 -19.01 11.90
C HIS A 203 -9.41 -17.68 11.24
N TYR A 204 -8.73 -16.60 11.59
CA TYR A 204 -8.88 -15.30 10.93
C TYR A 204 -8.55 -15.39 9.43
N ASP A 205 -7.42 -15.98 9.09
CA ASP A 205 -6.98 -16.11 7.69
C ASP A 205 -7.92 -17.00 6.87
N ARG A 206 -8.46 -18.07 7.46
CA ARG A 206 -9.51 -18.89 6.83
C ARG A 206 -10.79 -18.07 6.61
N GLY A 207 -11.17 -17.27 7.60
CA GLY A 207 -12.29 -16.34 7.47
C GLY A 207 -12.11 -15.36 6.32
N ARG A 208 -10.88 -14.83 6.15
CA ARG A 208 -10.53 -13.98 4.99
C ARG A 208 -10.68 -14.75 3.67
N VAL A 209 -10.19 -15.98 3.60
CA VAL A 209 -10.30 -16.80 2.37
C VAL A 209 -11.76 -17.07 2.03
N TYR A 210 -12.60 -17.48 3.00
CA TYR A 210 -14.02 -17.67 2.77
C TYR A 210 -14.74 -16.38 2.35
N TYR A 211 -14.34 -15.23 2.91
CA TYR A 211 -14.85 -13.92 2.51
C TYR A 211 -14.57 -13.62 1.02
N TYR A 212 -13.34 -13.86 0.54
CA TYR A 212 -13.00 -13.71 -0.87
C TYR A 212 -13.71 -14.71 -1.80
N MET A 213 -14.16 -15.84 -1.27
CA MET A 213 -14.99 -16.83 -1.97
C MET A 213 -16.49 -16.51 -1.88
N GLU A 214 -16.87 -15.39 -1.26
CA GLU A 214 -18.25 -15.02 -0.97
C GLU A 214 -19.03 -16.06 -0.15
N ASP A 215 -18.32 -16.98 0.51
CA ASP A 215 -18.90 -17.98 1.44
C ASP A 215 -19.02 -17.36 2.83
N TYR A 216 -19.97 -16.45 2.97
CA TYR A 216 -20.14 -15.61 4.15
C TYR A 216 -20.49 -16.41 5.40
N ASP A 217 -21.18 -17.53 5.26
CA ASP A 217 -21.53 -18.38 6.40
C ASP A 217 -20.29 -19.04 7.02
N ASN A 218 -19.43 -19.64 6.19
CA ASN A 218 -18.16 -20.21 6.66
C ASN A 218 -17.18 -19.13 7.10
N ALA A 219 -17.15 -17.96 6.43
CA ALA A 219 -16.38 -16.81 6.87
C ALA A 219 -16.75 -16.39 8.30
N ALA A 220 -18.05 -16.21 8.57
CA ALA A 220 -18.55 -15.82 9.87
C ALA A 220 -18.20 -16.86 10.95
N ASP A 221 -18.30 -18.15 10.64
CA ASP A 221 -18.00 -19.24 11.59
C ASP A 221 -16.50 -19.29 11.95
N GLU A 222 -15.60 -19.10 10.97
CA GLU A 222 -14.17 -19.06 11.22
C GLU A 222 -13.78 -17.78 11.98
N LEU A 223 -14.35 -16.62 11.62
CA LEU A 223 -14.09 -15.36 12.30
C LEU A 223 -14.56 -15.36 13.76
N LYS A 224 -15.70 -15.99 14.08
CA LYS A 224 -16.14 -16.17 15.47
C LYS A 224 -15.14 -16.98 16.29
N LYS A 225 -14.59 -18.06 15.72
CA LYS A 225 -13.52 -18.86 16.39
C LYS A 225 -12.25 -18.03 16.60
N ALA A 226 -11.90 -17.14 15.65
CA ALA A 226 -10.77 -16.23 15.80
C ALA A 226 -11.02 -15.23 16.94
N ILE A 227 -12.22 -14.64 17.02
CA ILE A 227 -12.63 -13.72 18.10
C ILE A 227 -12.61 -14.41 19.47
N ASP A 228 -13.14 -15.63 19.56
CA ASP A 228 -13.14 -16.43 20.80
C ASP A 228 -11.72 -16.77 21.28
N SER A 229 -10.72 -16.62 20.41
CA SER A 229 -9.29 -16.82 20.65
C SER A 229 -8.50 -15.51 20.65
N ASP A 230 -9.14 -14.38 20.98
CA ASP A 230 -8.56 -13.03 21.16
C ASP A 230 -7.99 -12.37 19.89
N ASN A 231 -8.46 -12.73 18.68
CA ASN A 231 -8.11 -12.00 17.48
C ASN A 231 -9.07 -10.81 17.25
N THR A 232 -8.63 -9.61 17.61
CA THR A 232 -9.45 -8.39 17.50
C THR A 232 -9.71 -8.00 16.04
N GLU A 233 -8.78 -8.25 15.11
CA GLU A 233 -8.96 -7.93 13.68
C GLU A 233 -10.14 -8.68 13.06
N ALA A 234 -10.47 -9.86 13.58
CA ALA A 234 -11.60 -10.64 13.13
C ALA A 234 -12.96 -9.94 13.38
N LEU A 235 -13.03 -9.02 14.35
CA LEU A 235 -14.26 -8.24 14.60
C LEU A 235 -14.58 -7.33 13.42
N ALA A 236 -13.59 -6.61 12.89
CA ALA A 236 -13.81 -5.72 11.76
C ALA A 236 -14.23 -6.49 10.50
N LEU A 237 -13.56 -7.61 10.22
CA LEU A 237 -13.91 -8.45 9.06
C LEU A 237 -15.27 -9.13 9.23
N LEU A 238 -15.61 -9.60 10.44
CA LEU A 238 -16.96 -10.15 10.70
C LEU A 238 -18.04 -9.10 10.55
N GLY A 239 -17.74 -7.84 10.91
CA GLY A 239 -18.62 -6.71 10.62
C GLY A 239 -18.88 -6.53 9.12
N MET A 240 -17.83 -6.63 8.29
CA MET A 240 -17.98 -6.59 6.82
C MET A 240 -18.78 -7.78 6.29
N VAL A 241 -18.52 -8.99 6.77
CA VAL A 241 -19.31 -10.19 6.40
C VAL A 241 -20.81 -9.96 6.68
N TYR A 242 -21.16 -9.39 7.83
CA TYR A 242 -22.56 -9.10 8.15
C TYR A 242 -23.13 -7.98 7.28
N MET A 243 -22.34 -6.98 6.88
CA MET A 243 -22.78 -5.97 5.90
C MET A 243 -23.14 -6.63 4.56
N ASP A 244 -22.28 -7.50 4.04
CA ASP A 244 -22.52 -8.22 2.78
C ASP A 244 -23.70 -9.21 2.86
N GLN A 245 -24.06 -9.66 4.08
CA GLN A 245 -25.29 -10.43 4.36
C GLN A 245 -26.51 -9.55 4.61
N GLU A 246 -26.41 -8.22 4.46
CA GLU A 246 -27.46 -7.24 4.75
C GLU A 246 -27.93 -7.25 6.25
N ASP A 247 -27.08 -7.74 7.15
CA ASP A 247 -27.33 -7.78 8.60
C ASP A 247 -26.62 -6.60 9.31
N SER A 248 -27.13 -5.39 9.05
CA SER A 248 -26.55 -4.14 9.56
C SER A 248 -26.56 -4.04 11.10
N GLU A 249 -27.44 -4.76 11.81
CA GLU A 249 -27.48 -4.77 13.29
C GLU A 249 -26.27 -5.52 13.86
N ASN A 250 -26.01 -6.73 13.37
CA ASN A 250 -24.85 -7.50 13.79
C ASN A 250 -23.53 -6.85 13.30
N ALA A 251 -23.51 -6.30 12.09
CA ALA A 251 -22.37 -5.54 11.56
C ALA A 251 -21.99 -4.40 12.52
N ARG A 252 -22.94 -3.55 12.87
CA ARG A 252 -22.75 -2.45 13.82
C ARG A 252 -22.20 -2.92 15.15
N THR A 253 -22.75 -4.02 15.67
CA THR A 253 -22.29 -4.62 16.95
C THR A 253 -20.81 -5.02 16.86
N MET A 254 -20.36 -5.61 15.76
CA MET A 254 -18.98 -6.01 15.57
C MET A 254 -18.04 -4.81 15.45
N PHE A 255 -18.42 -3.79 14.66
CA PHE A 255 -17.62 -2.56 14.54
C PHE A 255 -17.52 -1.80 15.87
N GLN A 256 -18.59 -1.72 16.67
CA GLN A 256 -18.53 -1.13 18.01
C GLN A 256 -17.57 -1.88 18.94
N LYS A 257 -17.59 -3.21 18.90
CA LYS A 257 -16.63 -4.03 19.66
C LYS A 257 -15.20 -3.78 19.19
N TYR A 258 -14.98 -3.72 17.88
CA TYR A 258 -13.65 -3.40 17.34
C TYR A 258 -13.14 -2.05 17.85
N VAL A 259 -13.93 -0.97 17.74
CA VAL A 259 -13.56 0.35 18.26
C VAL A 259 -13.21 0.33 19.75
N SER A 260 -13.88 -0.53 20.53
CA SER A 260 -13.65 -0.60 21.97
C SER A 260 -12.42 -1.43 22.37
N GLN A 261 -11.89 -2.28 21.49
CA GLN A 261 -10.85 -3.27 21.79
C GLN A 261 -9.54 -3.04 21.02
N ALA A 262 -9.62 -2.45 19.83
CA ALA A 262 -8.44 -2.19 19.00
C ALA A 262 -7.66 -0.97 19.49
N ASP A 263 -6.32 -1.02 19.37
CA ASP A 263 -5.45 0.14 19.65
C ASP A 263 -5.71 1.29 18.67
N ASN A 264 -6.10 0.97 17.43
CA ASN A 264 -6.51 1.90 16.39
C ASN A 264 -7.95 1.59 15.96
N GLY A 265 -8.88 2.49 16.21
CA GLY A 265 -10.30 2.32 15.92
C GLY A 265 -10.73 2.63 14.49
N ALA A 266 -9.84 3.09 13.61
CA ALA A 266 -10.18 3.62 12.29
C ALA A 266 -11.06 2.69 11.44
N LYS A 267 -10.71 1.39 11.34
CA LYS A 267 -11.52 0.38 10.63
C LYS A 267 -12.93 0.26 11.18
N GLY A 268 -13.06 0.25 12.51
CA GLY A 268 -14.35 0.15 13.17
C GLY A 268 -15.21 1.40 12.94
N PHE A 269 -14.63 2.60 13.02
CA PHE A 269 -15.33 3.83 12.70
C PHE A 269 -15.75 3.90 11.23
N ASN A 270 -14.90 3.42 10.30
CA ASN A 270 -15.28 3.32 8.90
C ASN A 270 -16.47 2.37 8.71
N GLY A 271 -16.45 1.19 9.35
CA GLY A 271 -17.57 0.24 9.32
C GLY A 271 -18.86 0.82 9.93
N LEU A 272 -18.77 1.55 11.04
CA LEU A 272 -19.93 2.25 11.62
C LEU A 272 -20.47 3.31 10.68
N ALA A 273 -19.62 4.06 10.00
CA ALA A 273 -20.03 5.03 8.99
C ALA A 273 -20.77 4.38 7.83
N LEU A 274 -20.31 3.21 7.34
CA LEU A 274 -21.01 2.44 6.31
C LEU A 274 -22.41 2.00 6.79
N CYS A 275 -22.53 1.48 8.01
CA CYS A 275 -23.85 1.13 8.59
C CYS A 275 -24.78 2.35 8.68
N ASP A 276 -24.24 3.55 9.03
CA ASP A 276 -25.06 4.78 9.11
C ASP A 276 -25.46 5.26 7.71
N MET A 277 -24.58 5.13 6.73
CA MET A 277 -24.87 5.45 5.32
C MET A 277 -26.00 4.59 4.76
N GLU A 278 -25.99 3.28 5.05
CA GLU A 278 -27.08 2.37 4.67
C GLU A 278 -28.41 2.74 5.34
N ALA A 279 -28.36 3.12 6.61
CA ALA A 279 -29.53 3.58 7.35
C ALA A 279 -30.01 4.96 6.90
N GLY A 280 -29.25 5.68 6.07
CA GLY A 280 -29.54 7.06 5.67
C GLY A 280 -29.27 8.11 6.75
N ASP A 281 -28.59 7.73 7.84
CA ASP A 281 -28.17 8.64 8.91
C ASP A 281 -26.80 9.24 8.58
N TYR A 282 -26.81 10.18 7.65
CA TYR A 282 -25.60 10.80 7.13
C TYR A 282 -24.87 11.67 8.16
N ASP A 283 -25.56 12.21 9.17
CA ASP A 283 -24.94 13.01 10.21
C ASP A 283 -24.12 12.12 11.18
N SER A 284 -24.65 10.96 11.55
CA SER A 284 -23.91 9.95 12.30
C SER A 284 -22.74 9.40 11.48
N ALA A 285 -22.91 9.15 10.19
CA ALA A 285 -21.86 8.72 9.29
C ALA A 285 -20.67 9.70 9.30
N LEU A 286 -20.94 11.02 9.13
CA LEU A 286 -19.88 12.05 9.18
C LEU A 286 -19.20 12.12 10.55
N SER A 287 -19.94 11.90 11.65
CA SER A 287 -19.35 11.85 12.99
C SER A 287 -18.37 10.68 13.15
N ASN A 288 -18.76 9.49 12.66
CA ASN A 288 -17.90 8.31 12.68
C ASN A 288 -16.68 8.49 11.75
N ILE A 289 -16.85 9.03 10.54
CA ILE A 289 -15.75 9.36 9.64
C ILE A 289 -14.76 10.30 10.31
N THR A 290 -15.24 11.39 10.93
CA THR A 290 -14.39 12.34 11.64
C THR A 290 -13.60 11.66 12.77
N SER A 291 -14.24 10.76 13.51
CA SER A 291 -13.58 10.00 14.58
C SER A 291 -12.52 9.05 14.04
N GLY A 292 -12.81 8.39 12.93
CA GLY A 292 -11.88 7.48 12.26
C GLY A 292 -10.64 8.21 11.72
N ILE A 293 -10.80 9.35 11.07
CA ILE A 293 -9.71 10.17 10.53
C ILE A 293 -8.68 10.57 11.62
N GLN A 294 -9.12 10.76 12.86
CA GLN A 294 -8.19 11.13 13.95
C GLN A 294 -7.16 10.04 14.29
N THR A 295 -7.44 8.79 13.95
CA THR A 295 -6.59 7.64 14.26
C THR A 295 -6.14 6.88 13.01
N ALA A 296 -6.68 7.22 11.84
CA ALA A 296 -6.41 6.53 10.59
C ALA A 296 -5.04 6.89 10.02
N ASP A 297 -4.45 5.93 9.32
CA ASP A 297 -3.31 6.09 8.44
C ASP A 297 -3.50 5.24 7.16
N GLY A 298 -2.64 5.45 6.17
CA GLY A 298 -2.59 4.64 4.96
C GLY A 298 -3.95 4.43 4.29
N GLU A 299 -4.33 3.16 4.11
CA GLU A 299 -5.54 2.75 3.40
C GLU A 299 -6.83 3.12 4.15
N GLU A 300 -6.82 3.08 5.48
CA GLU A 300 -7.97 3.47 6.29
C GLU A 300 -8.27 4.96 6.15
N MET A 301 -7.25 5.80 6.13
CA MET A 301 -7.40 7.24 5.87
C MET A 301 -8.01 7.48 4.50
N GLN A 302 -7.50 6.82 3.48
CA GLN A 302 -7.99 6.93 2.11
C GLN A 302 -9.48 6.54 2.02
N SER A 303 -9.86 5.42 2.64
CA SER A 303 -11.23 4.92 2.66
C SER A 303 -12.19 5.88 3.37
N LEU A 304 -11.79 6.42 4.51
CA LEU A 304 -12.61 7.38 5.28
C LEU A 304 -12.84 8.69 4.53
N LEU A 305 -11.78 9.23 3.91
CA LEU A 305 -11.88 10.45 3.11
C LEU A 305 -12.74 10.25 1.85
N PHE A 306 -12.67 9.07 1.23
CA PHE A 306 -13.55 8.72 0.13
C PHE A 306 -15.02 8.64 0.58
N ASN A 307 -15.28 7.97 1.70
CA ASN A 307 -16.63 7.86 2.26
C ASN A 307 -17.20 9.23 2.68
N GLU A 308 -16.35 10.18 3.11
CA GLU A 308 -16.78 11.57 3.39
C GLU A 308 -17.37 12.22 2.12
N ILE A 309 -16.73 12.06 0.97
CA ILE A 309 -17.23 12.55 -0.32
C ILE A 309 -18.59 11.94 -0.62
N VAL A 310 -18.69 10.60 -0.53
CA VAL A 310 -19.94 9.86 -0.81
C VAL A 310 -21.08 10.29 0.11
N VAL A 311 -20.82 10.55 1.39
CA VAL A 311 -21.86 11.04 2.33
C VAL A 311 -22.39 12.40 1.89
N TYR A 312 -21.55 13.35 1.52
CA TYR A 312 -22.02 14.66 1.04
C TYR A 312 -22.80 14.55 -0.27
N GLU A 313 -22.44 13.63 -1.16
CA GLU A 313 -23.23 13.32 -2.36
C GLU A 313 -24.62 12.77 -2.02
N LYS A 314 -24.69 11.83 -1.08
CA LYS A 314 -25.96 11.28 -0.60
C LYS A 314 -26.85 12.34 0.07
N LYS A 315 -26.25 13.35 0.73
CA LYS A 315 -26.93 14.52 1.26
C LYS A 315 -27.35 15.52 0.17
N LEU A 316 -26.98 15.31 -1.08
CA LEU A 316 -27.12 16.22 -2.22
C LEU A 316 -26.37 17.55 -2.03
N ASP A 317 -25.42 17.61 -1.13
CA ASP A 317 -24.52 18.75 -0.94
C ASP A 317 -23.30 18.61 -1.87
N PHE A 318 -23.58 18.78 -3.16
CA PHE A 318 -22.57 18.62 -4.21
C PHE A 318 -21.44 19.65 -4.12
N GLN A 319 -21.69 20.82 -3.52
CA GLN A 319 -20.66 21.85 -3.33
C GLN A 319 -19.60 21.36 -2.34
N THR A 320 -20.03 20.86 -1.18
CA THR A 320 -19.11 20.29 -0.17
C THR A 320 -18.45 19.02 -0.68
N ALA A 321 -19.19 18.12 -1.34
CA ALA A 321 -18.62 16.93 -1.96
C ALA A 321 -17.49 17.27 -2.97
N LEU A 322 -17.70 18.29 -3.81
CA LEU A 322 -16.69 18.79 -4.76
C LEU A 322 -15.42 19.27 -4.04
N GLN A 323 -15.59 20.05 -2.97
CA GLN A 323 -14.44 20.50 -2.17
C GLN A 323 -13.69 19.32 -1.55
N LYS A 324 -14.41 18.36 -0.95
CA LYS A 324 -13.80 17.16 -0.36
C LYS A 324 -13.07 16.29 -1.38
N ALA A 325 -13.61 16.15 -2.58
CA ALA A 325 -12.92 15.45 -3.67
C ALA A 325 -11.64 16.17 -4.13
N GLN A 326 -11.60 17.50 -4.08
CA GLN A 326 -10.39 18.26 -4.35
C GLN A 326 -9.35 18.06 -3.25
N GLU A 327 -9.74 18.19 -1.98
CA GLU A 327 -8.87 17.93 -0.81
C GLU A 327 -8.31 16.51 -0.84
N TYR A 328 -9.14 15.51 -1.18
CA TYR A 328 -8.70 14.13 -1.35
C TYR A 328 -7.61 14.00 -2.43
N LEU A 329 -7.80 14.61 -3.59
CA LEU A 329 -6.84 14.52 -4.71
C LEU A 329 -5.55 15.32 -4.47
N GLU A 330 -5.48 16.21 -3.49
CA GLU A 330 -4.22 16.79 -3.03
C GLU A 330 -3.35 15.74 -2.31
N LEU A 331 -3.98 14.79 -1.61
CA LEU A 331 -3.29 13.69 -0.91
C LEU A 331 -3.06 12.47 -1.83
N TYR A 332 -4.02 12.17 -2.71
CA TYR A 332 -4.02 10.99 -3.59
C TYR A 332 -4.20 11.39 -5.05
N PRO A 333 -3.22 12.09 -5.66
CA PRO A 333 -3.38 12.72 -6.98
C PRO A 333 -3.59 11.72 -8.13
N GLU A 334 -3.25 10.43 -7.94
CA GLU A 334 -3.39 9.42 -8.98
C GLU A 334 -4.66 8.55 -8.87
N ASP A 335 -5.53 8.81 -7.88
CA ASP A 335 -6.79 8.09 -7.75
C ASP A 335 -7.75 8.39 -8.91
N LYS A 336 -7.93 7.39 -9.77
CA LYS A 336 -8.76 7.51 -10.98
C LYS A 336 -10.26 7.52 -10.67
N THR A 337 -10.66 6.92 -9.55
CA THR A 337 -12.06 6.87 -9.12
C THR A 337 -12.48 8.26 -8.70
N VAL A 338 -11.72 8.89 -7.82
CA VAL A 338 -12.04 10.25 -7.35
C VAL A 338 -11.83 11.30 -8.45
N LYS A 339 -10.88 11.12 -9.38
CA LYS A 339 -10.79 11.96 -10.60
C LYS A 339 -12.09 11.95 -11.43
N LYS A 340 -12.72 10.76 -11.59
CA LYS A 340 -14.00 10.63 -12.28
C LYS A 340 -15.12 11.26 -11.47
N GLU A 341 -15.14 11.03 -10.16
CA GLU A 341 -16.12 11.60 -9.26
C GLU A 341 -16.06 13.13 -9.24
N LEU A 342 -14.85 13.70 -9.16
CA LEU A 342 -14.63 15.13 -9.27
C LEU A 342 -15.20 15.72 -10.57
N ALA A 343 -15.02 15.02 -11.70
CA ALA A 343 -15.58 15.44 -12.98
C ALA A 343 -17.12 15.42 -12.97
N PHE A 344 -17.72 14.40 -12.36
CA PHE A 344 -19.17 14.32 -12.16
C PHE A 344 -19.70 15.45 -11.27
N LEU A 345 -19.10 15.68 -10.11
CA LEU A 345 -19.48 16.72 -9.15
C LEU A 345 -19.43 18.12 -9.76
N LYS A 346 -18.43 18.43 -10.59
CA LYS A 346 -18.36 19.69 -11.34
C LYS A 346 -19.58 19.91 -12.24
N THR A 347 -20.18 18.86 -12.79
CA THR A 347 -21.40 19.00 -13.60
C THR A 347 -22.63 19.32 -12.73
N ARG A 348 -22.67 18.83 -11.49
CA ARG A 348 -23.80 19.06 -10.56
C ARG A 348 -23.81 20.46 -9.98
N VAL A 349 -22.63 20.96 -9.58
CA VAL A 349 -22.50 22.33 -9.05
C VAL A 349 -22.83 23.38 -10.11
N ASN A 350 -22.37 23.20 -11.37
CA ASN A 350 -22.66 24.15 -12.45
C ASN A 350 -24.16 24.20 -12.84
N VAL A 351 -24.93 23.15 -12.55
CA VAL A 351 -26.40 23.13 -12.81
C VAL A 351 -27.14 23.92 -11.75
N THR A 352 -26.69 23.90 -10.50
CA THR A 352 -27.31 24.66 -9.41
C THR A 352 -27.10 26.17 -9.57
N ASP A 353 -25.94 26.62 -10.07
CA ASP A 353 -25.64 28.04 -10.32
C ASP A 353 -26.42 28.65 -11.51
N THR A 354 -27.11 27.86 -12.32
CA THR A 354 -27.88 28.32 -13.48
C THR A 354 -29.39 28.36 -13.22
N GLN A 355 -29.88 28.01 -12.00
CA GLN A 355 -31.30 27.99 -11.63
C GLN A 355 -31.72 29.12 -10.66
N ASP A 356 -30.76 29.96 -10.24
CA ASP A 356 -31.02 31.23 -9.51
C ASP A 356 -30.90 32.44 -10.49
#